data_97f3e184e1a1df46b2b14aefaeaac1ab
#
_entry.id   97f3e184e1a1df46b2b14aefaeaac1ab
#
_cell.length_a   1.000
_cell.length_b   1.000
_cell.length_c   1.000
_cell.angle_alpha   90.00
_cell.angle_beta   90.00
_cell.angle_gamma   90.00
#
_symmetry.space_group_name_H-M   'P 1'
#
loop_
_entity.id
_entity.type
_entity.pdbx_description
1 polymer ?
#
loop_
_entity_poly.entity_id
_entity_poly.type
_entity_poly.pdbx_seq_one_letter_code
_entity_poly.pdbx_strand_id
1 'polypeptide(L)'
;LFLYGMEKMSDALNQLAGDGMKRVLTTLAGDRVRGLLTGTVFTAVTQSSSVTTVMCVSFVSAGLMSFPQSMGLILGANIGTTITAQLVAFKVTKYAMFLVAGGVLLQMISKGDKTKQWGRVLLGLGLLFVGMNTMGDAMKPLRTYEPFIELMQQMANPFFGMLVSAIFTALVQSSSATMGVVIALATQQLISFPAGLALILGCLLYTSPSPRDSDQ
;
A
#
# COMPACT_ATOMS: atom_id res chain seq x y z
N LEU A 1 0.22 -11.53 -10.33
CA LEU A 1 0.08 -10.33 -11.19
C LEU A 1 -0.13 -9.07 -10.36
N PHE A 2 -1.10 -9.05 -9.44
CA PHE A 2 -1.39 -7.89 -8.58
C PHE A 2 -0.15 -7.45 -7.78
N LEU A 3 0.43 -8.35 -6.98
CA LEU A 3 1.63 -8.07 -6.17
C LEU A 3 2.83 -7.66 -7.04
N TYR A 4 3.05 -8.37 -8.12
CA TYR A 4 4.14 -8.06 -9.06
C TYR A 4 3.98 -6.68 -9.70
N GLY A 5 2.74 -6.32 -10.10
CA GLY A 5 2.43 -4.99 -10.64
C GLY A 5 2.69 -3.89 -9.62
N MET A 6 2.28 -4.11 -8.36
CA MET A 6 2.50 -3.18 -7.25
C MET A 6 3.99 -2.98 -6.96
N GLU A 7 4.76 -4.07 -6.90
CA GLU A 7 6.21 -4.05 -6.68
C GLU A 7 6.92 -3.29 -7.81
N LYS A 8 6.63 -3.62 -9.07
CA LYS A 8 7.20 -2.92 -10.23
C LYS A 8 6.89 -1.43 -10.26
N MET A 9 5.66 -1.06 -9.90
CA MET A 9 5.25 0.34 -9.81
C MET A 9 6.03 1.04 -8.67
N SER A 10 6.10 0.42 -7.50
CA SER A 10 6.81 0.95 -6.33
C SER A 10 8.30 1.15 -6.62
N ASP A 11 8.98 0.16 -7.18
CA ASP A 11 10.40 0.23 -7.55
C ASP A 11 10.68 1.37 -8.52
N ALA A 12 9.83 1.52 -9.53
CA ALA A 12 9.99 2.57 -10.54
C ALA A 12 9.75 3.97 -9.95
N LEU A 13 8.74 4.12 -9.08
CA LEU A 13 8.49 5.37 -8.37
C LEU A 13 9.65 5.74 -7.43
N ASN A 14 10.21 4.76 -6.71
CA ASN A 14 11.37 4.94 -5.86
C ASN A 14 12.60 5.41 -6.66
N GLN A 15 12.83 4.84 -7.84
CA GLN A 15 13.93 5.24 -8.71
C GLN A 15 13.72 6.64 -9.31
N LEU A 16 12.47 7.02 -9.61
CA LEU A 16 12.12 8.38 -10.06
C LEU A 16 12.30 9.41 -8.95
N ALA A 17 11.96 9.05 -7.72
CA ALA A 17 12.06 9.93 -6.56
C ALA A 17 13.53 10.23 -6.17
N GLY A 18 14.43 9.26 -6.35
CA GLY A 18 15.87 9.41 -6.12
C GLY A 18 16.26 9.78 -4.69
N ASP A 19 17.54 10.13 -4.48
CA ASP A 19 18.07 10.51 -3.16
C ASP A 19 17.55 11.85 -2.61
N GLY A 20 16.94 12.68 -3.45
CA GLY A 20 16.31 13.94 -3.05
C GLY A 20 15.19 13.72 -2.02
N MET A 21 14.51 12.57 -2.10
CA MET A 21 13.40 12.23 -1.20
C MET A 21 13.87 12.00 0.25
N LYS A 22 15.05 11.40 0.46
CA LYS A 22 15.64 11.25 1.80
C LYS A 22 15.93 12.61 2.45
N ARG A 23 16.43 13.57 1.65
CA ARG A 23 16.72 14.93 2.10
C ARG A 23 15.44 15.71 2.42
N VAL A 24 14.35 15.48 1.68
CA VAL A 24 13.04 16.07 1.96
C VAL A 24 12.51 15.62 3.33
N LEU A 25 12.69 14.35 3.69
CA LEU A 25 12.26 13.80 4.97
C LEU A 25 12.93 14.50 6.15
N THR A 26 14.24 14.70 6.09
CA THR A 26 15.01 15.31 7.19
C THR A 26 14.76 16.81 7.31
N THR A 27 14.53 17.51 6.20
CA THR A 27 14.42 18.98 6.18
C THR A 27 13.00 19.46 6.49
N LEU A 28 11.98 18.71 6.06
CA LEU A 28 10.57 19.14 6.19
C LEU A 28 9.84 18.56 7.40
N ALA A 29 10.42 17.62 8.14
CA ALA A 29 9.81 17.04 9.34
C ALA A 29 9.94 17.93 10.60
N GLY A 30 10.18 19.23 10.42
CA GLY A 30 10.44 20.16 11.54
C GLY A 30 9.27 20.40 12.51
N ASP A 31 8.02 20.12 12.11
CA ASP A 31 6.81 20.30 12.91
C ASP A 31 5.86 19.10 12.68
N ARG A 32 4.96 18.83 13.63
CA ARG A 32 4.02 17.69 13.58
C ARG A 32 3.18 17.67 12.30
N VAL A 33 2.65 18.84 11.91
CA VAL A 33 1.82 18.96 10.69
C VAL A 33 2.66 18.78 9.41
N ARG A 34 3.85 19.40 9.39
CA ARG A 34 4.78 19.23 8.28
C ARG A 34 5.25 17.77 8.18
N GLY A 35 5.52 17.13 9.34
CA GLY A 35 5.83 15.70 9.42
C GLY A 35 4.72 14.83 8.81
N LEU A 36 3.46 15.10 9.15
CA LEU A 36 2.31 14.39 8.60
C LEU A 36 2.22 14.54 7.07
N LEU A 37 2.32 15.75 6.55
CA LEU A 37 2.30 16.00 5.10
C LEU A 37 3.50 15.33 4.40
N THR A 38 4.68 15.46 4.99
CA THR A 38 5.91 14.87 4.44
C THR A 38 5.82 13.35 4.43
N GLY A 39 5.37 12.73 5.53
CA GLY A 39 5.16 11.29 5.62
C GLY A 39 4.13 10.78 4.61
N THR A 40 3.04 11.54 4.43
CA THR A 40 2.00 11.21 3.44
C THR A 40 2.58 11.20 2.02
N VAL A 41 3.25 12.28 1.63
CA VAL A 41 3.83 12.41 0.28
C VAL A 41 4.94 11.38 0.07
N PHE A 42 5.83 11.23 1.05
CA PHE A 42 6.92 10.27 0.98
C PHE A 42 6.39 8.85 0.78
N THR A 43 5.45 8.41 1.61
CA THR A 43 4.88 7.05 1.53
C THR A 43 4.03 6.85 0.28
N ALA A 44 3.30 7.88 -0.16
CA ALA A 44 2.55 7.82 -1.42
C ALA A 44 3.47 7.58 -2.63
N VAL A 45 4.68 8.15 -2.61
CA VAL A 45 5.68 7.97 -3.68
C VAL A 45 6.44 6.67 -3.52
N THR A 46 6.96 6.37 -2.31
CA THR A 46 7.73 5.14 -2.06
C THR A 46 6.86 3.89 -2.04
N GLN A 47 5.56 4.05 -1.85
CA GLN A 47 4.59 2.96 -1.72
C GLN A 47 4.93 1.95 -0.61
N SER A 48 5.70 2.39 0.40
CA SER A 48 6.14 1.57 1.51
C SER A 48 6.15 2.36 2.83
N SER A 49 5.15 2.11 3.67
CA SER A 49 5.10 2.68 5.03
C SER A 49 6.19 2.09 5.93
N SER A 50 6.57 0.83 5.72
CA SER A 50 7.65 0.19 6.47
C SER A 50 8.99 0.89 6.27
N VAL A 51 9.35 1.23 5.02
CA VAL A 51 10.57 2.01 4.73
C VAL A 51 10.51 3.37 5.43
N THR A 52 9.38 4.06 5.37
CA THR A 52 9.18 5.35 6.04
C THR A 52 9.39 5.22 7.55
N THR A 53 8.83 4.18 8.14
CA THR A 53 8.91 3.90 9.58
C THR A 53 10.33 3.57 10.01
N VAL A 54 11.02 2.66 9.34
CA VAL A 54 12.43 2.29 9.65
C VAL A 54 13.34 3.50 9.54
N MET A 55 13.17 4.34 8.50
CA MET A 55 13.91 5.59 8.40
C MET A 55 13.61 6.55 9.56
N CYS A 56 12.33 6.63 9.96
CA CYS A 56 11.90 7.47 11.08
C CYS A 56 12.58 7.02 12.39
N VAL A 57 12.56 5.72 12.70
CA VAL A 57 13.23 5.14 13.87
C VAL A 57 14.73 5.43 13.81
N SER A 58 15.37 5.21 12.66
CA SER A 58 16.79 5.49 12.48
C SER A 58 17.14 6.97 12.73
N PHE A 59 16.29 7.92 12.29
CA PHE A 59 16.52 9.36 12.52
C PHE A 59 16.31 9.75 13.98
N VAL A 60 15.34 9.15 14.67
CA VAL A 60 15.14 9.37 16.10
C VAL A 60 16.33 8.82 16.89
N SER A 61 16.78 7.60 16.57
CA SER A 61 17.94 6.97 17.22
C SER A 61 19.26 7.76 17.00
N ALA A 62 19.39 8.37 15.81
CA ALA A 62 20.53 9.24 15.49
C ALA A 62 20.44 10.65 16.08
N GLY A 63 19.37 10.99 16.82
CA GLY A 63 19.14 12.33 17.36
C GLY A 63 18.83 13.40 16.32
N LEU A 64 18.54 13.00 15.08
CA LEU A 64 18.21 13.90 13.96
C LEU A 64 16.74 14.34 13.97
N MET A 65 15.89 13.64 14.73
CA MET A 65 14.45 13.88 14.82
C MET A 65 13.97 13.60 16.25
N SER A 66 13.06 14.43 16.77
CA SER A 66 12.44 14.18 18.07
C SER A 66 11.26 13.18 17.93
N PHE A 67 10.95 12.46 19.01
CA PHE A 67 9.81 11.53 19.05
C PHE A 67 8.48 12.18 18.66
N PRO A 68 8.11 13.40 19.11
CA PRO A 68 6.87 14.05 18.67
C PRO A 68 6.82 14.35 17.15
N GLN A 69 7.97 14.62 16.53
CA GLN A 69 8.07 14.80 15.07
C GLN A 69 7.88 13.48 14.33
N SER A 70 8.44 12.40 14.86
CA SER A 70 8.30 11.06 14.27
C SER A 70 6.85 10.58 14.26
N MET A 71 6.06 10.90 15.27
CA MET A 71 4.63 10.55 15.28
C MET A 71 3.87 11.18 14.10
N GLY A 72 4.14 12.46 13.79
CA GLY A 72 3.55 13.10 12.61
C GLY A 72 3.90 12.36 11.32
N LEU A 73 5.17 11.98 11.17
CA LEU A 73 5.65 11.26 9.99
C LEU A 73 5.02 9.87 9.84
N ILE A 74 4.88 9.13 10.94
CA ILE A 74 4.26 7.78 10.97
C ILE A 74 2.77 7.86 10.64
N LEU A 75 2.04 8.82 11.22
CA LEU A 75 0.64 9.05 10.88
C LEU A 75 0.49 9.43 9.40
N GLY A 76 1.38 10.27 8.89
CA GLY A 76 1.45 10.62 7.47
C GLY A 76 1.71 9.40 6.60
N ALA A 77 2.61 8.49 7.01
CA ALA A 77 2.89 7.26 6.29
C ALA A 77 1.64 6.37 6.16
N ASN A 78 0.85 6.25 7.21
CA ASN A 78 -0.42 5.51 7.17
C ASN A 78 -1.41 6.15 6.19
N ILE A 79 -1.52 7.49 6.18
CA ILE A 79 -2.34 8.20 5.18
C ILE A 79 -1.80 7.98 3.77
N GLY A 80 -0.48 8.06 3.56
CA GLY A 80 0.16 7.82 2.28
C GLY A 80 -0.13 6.43 1.71
N THR A 81 -0.20 5.41 2.57
CA THR A 81 -0.59 4.05 2.18
C THR A 81 -2.03 3.98 1.64
N THR A 82 -2.94 4.83 2.13
CA THR A 82 -4.32 4.85 1.64
C THR A 82 -4.45 5.37 0.20
N ILE A 83 -3.47 6.15 -0.29
CA ILE A 83 -3.44 6.59 -1.68
C ILE A 83 -3.33 5.40 -2.63
N THR A 84 -2.55 4.38 -2.26
CA THR A 84 -2.50 3.12 -3.02
C THR A 84 -3.86 2.44 -3.06
N ALA A 85 -4.55 2.37 -1.91
CA ALA A 85 -5.90 1.82 -1.83
C ALA A 85 -6.90 2.60 -2.70
N GLN A 86 -6.78 3.93 -2.73
CA GLN A 86 -7.59 4.80 -3.60
C GLN A 86 -7.32 4.49 -5.08
N LEU A 87 -6.06 4.40 -5.49
CA LEU A 87 -5.70 4.03 -6.87
C LEU A 87 -6.30 2.68 -7.27
N VAL A 88 -6.22 1.70 -6.36
CA VAL A 88 -6.79 0.36 -6.56
C VAL A 88 -8.33 0.39 -6.63
N ALA A 89 -8.97 1.23 -5.82
CA ALA A 89 -10.43 1.36 -5.78
C ALA A 89 -11.02 2.03 -7.03
N PHE A 90 -10.26 2.87 -7.73
CA PHE A 90 -10.69 3.41 -9.01
C PHE A 90 -10.80 2.30 -10.06
N LYS A 91 -12.03 2.03 -10.52
CA LYS A 91 -12.33 0.98 -11.53
C LYS A 91 -11.79 1.34 -12.93
N VAL A 92 -10.48 1.54 -13.05
CA VAL A 92 -9.80 1.78 -14.33
C VAL A 92 -9.56 0.48 -15.10
N THR A 93 -10.22 -0.58 -14.67
CA THR A 93 -10.05 -1.95 -15.16
C THR A 93 -10.28 -2.11 -16.67
N LYS A 94 -11.16 -1.28 -17.26
CA LYS A 94 -11.38 -1.26 -18.72
C LYS A 94 -10.13 -0.83 -19.51
N TYR A 95 -9.27 -0.04 -18.90
CA TYR A 95 -8.07 0.50 -19.55
C TYR A 95 -6.79 -0.23 -19.13
N ALA A 96 -6.90 -1.26 -18.27
CA ALA A 96 -5.74 -1.97 -17.72
C ALA A 96 -4.82 -2.54 -18.81
N MET A 97 -5.38 -3.14 -19.86
CA MET A 97 -4.61 -3.65 -21.00
C MET A 97 -3.91 -2.54 -21.79
N PHE A 98 -4.55 -1.39 -21.95
CA PHE A 98 -3.92 -0.23 -22.61
C PHE A 98 -2.77 0.33 -21.79
N LEU A 99 -2.88 0.32 -20.45
CA LEU A 99 -1.79 0.71 -19.55
C LEU A 99 -0.61 -0.27 -19.66
N VAL A 100 -0.87 -1.58 -19.71
CA VAL A 100 0.17 -2.60 -19.93
C VAL A 100 0.85 -2.38 -21.27
N ALA A 101 0.10 -2.29 -22.36
CA ALA A 101 0.64 -2.10 -23.70
C ALA A 101 1.43 -0.77 -23.81
N GLY A 102 0.86 0.33 -23.32
CA GLY A 102 1.52 1.64 -23.30
C GLY A 102 2.79 1.64 -22.46
N GLY A 103 2.77 0.97 -21.30
CA GLY A 103 3.94 0.82 -20.44
C GLY A 103 5.08 0.04 -21.11
N VAL A 104 4.76 -1.05 -21.79
CA VAL A 104 5.75 -1.84 -22.56
C VAL A 104 6.29 -1.02 -23.74
N LEU A 105 5.42 -0.41 -24.54
CA LEU A 105 5.84 0.41 -25.68
C LEU A 105 6.75 1.57 -25.24
N LEU A 106 6.37 2.25 -24.15
CA LEU A 106 7.17 3.36 -23.63
C LEU A 106 8.56 2.89 -23.19
N GLN A 107 8.67 1.69 -22.58
CA GLN A 107 9.97 1.11 -22.20
C GLN A 107 10.82 0.72 -23.42
N MET A 108 10.19 0.22 -24.49
CA MET A 108 10.91 -0.20 -25.70
C MET A 108 11.42 0.96 -26.53
N ILE A 109 10.62 2.02 -26.67
CA ILE A 109 10.94 3.17 -27.54
C ILE A 109 11.84 4.18 -26.80
N SER A 110 11.79 4.20 -25.47
CA SER A 110 12.48 5.20 -24.69
C SER A 110 13.99 4.97 -24.63
N LYS A 111 14.77 6.02 -24.94
CA LYS A 111 16.23 6.05 -24.80
C LYS A 111 16.68 6.66 -23.45
N GLY A 112 15.79 7.35 -22.74
CA GLY A 112 16.08 8.02 -21.48
C GLY A 112 15.63 7.24 -20.26
N ASP A 113 16.46 7.16 -19.20
CA ASP A 113 16.18 6.39 -17.99
C ASP A 113 14.89 6.83 -17.29
N LYS A 114 14.63 8.13 -17.19
CA LYS A 114 13.41 8.65 -16.55
C LYS A 114 12.15 8.21 -17.30
N THR A 115 12.14 8.27 -18.63
CA THR A 115 10.99 7.85 -19.43
C THR A 115 10.79 6.35 -19.38
N LYS A 116 11.87 5.58 -19.27
CA LYS A 116 11.83 4.14 -19.04
C LYS A 116 11.16 3.81 -17.69
N GLN A 117 11.48 4.56 -16.64
CA GLN A 117 10.84 4.40 -15.32
C GLN A 117 9.35 4.73 -15.37
N TRP A 118 8.93 5.79 -16.05
CA TRP A 118 7.50 6.07 -16.27
C TRP A 118 6.80 4.93 -17.03
N GLY A 119 7.47 4.31 -18.00
CA GLY A 119 6.97 3.11 -18.66
C GLY A 119 6.77 1.93 -17.69
N ARG A 120 7.70 1.77 -16.72
CA ARG A 120 7.57 0.76 -15.66
C ARG A 120 6.43 1.06 -14.69
N VAL A 121 6.21 2.32 -14.32
CA VAL A 121 5.07 2.75 -13.51
C VAL A 121 3.75 2.39 -14.21
N LEU A 122 3.61 2.74 -15.50
CA LEU A 122 2.41 2.43 -16.29
C LEU A 122 2.19 0.92 -16.42
N LEU A 123 3.26 0.16 -16.69
CA LEU A 123 3.19 -1.30 -16.76
C LEU A 123 2.76 -1.90 -15.42
N GLY A 124 3.40 -1.47 -14.32
CA GLY A 124 3.08 -1.92 -12.97
C GLY A 124 1.62 -1.64 -12.60
N LEU A 125 1.15 -0.42 -12.88
CA LEU A 125 -0.25 -0.03 -12.66
C LEU A 125 -1.22 -0.86 -13.52
N GLY A 126 -0.90 -1.11 -14.77
CA GLY A 126 -1.71 -1.96 -15.63
C GLY A 126 -1.79 -3.40 -15.12
N LEU A 127 -0.65 -4.00 -14.74
CA LEU A 127 -0.60 -5.34 -14.15
C LEU A 127 -1.34 -5.44 -12.82
N LEU A 128 -1.29 -4.39 -11.99
CA LEU A 128 -2.05 -4.28 -10.75
C LEU A 128 -3.56 -4.41 -11.04
N PHE A 129 -4.08 -3.65 -12.00
CA PHE A 129 -5.50 -3.71 -12.35
C PHE A 129 -5.90 -5.03 -13.02
N VAL A 130 -5.07 -5.59 -13.90
CA VAL A 130 -5.30 -6.93 -14.47
C VAL A 130 -5.34 -7.98 -13.36
N GLY A 131 -4.37 -7.93 -12.44
CA GLY A 131 -4.32 -8.86 -11.30
C GLY A 131 -5.53 -8.75 -10.39
N MET A 132 -6.02 -7.52 -10.13
CA MET A 132 -7.21 -7.30 -9.32
C MET A 132 -8.48 -7.84 -9.99
N ASN A 133 -8.61 -7.67 -11.31
CA ASN A 133 -9.72 -8.26 -12.06
C ASN A 133 -9.69 -9.79 -11.98
N THR A 134 -8.53 -10.39 -12.26
CA THR A 134 -8.35 -11.85 -12.19
C THR A 134 -8.67 -12.38 -10.80
N MET A 135 -8.23 -11.68 -9.74
CA MET A 135 -8.54 -12.02 -8.36
C MET A 135 -10.05 -11.91 -8.08
N GLY A 136 -10.69 -10.81 -8.52
CA GLY A 136 -12.13 -10.62 -8.37
C GLY A 136 -12.94 -11.70 -9.09
N ASP A 137 -12.54 -12.09 -10.30
CA ASP A 137 -13.19 -13.16 -11.06
C ASP A 137 -13.01 -14.53 -10.38
N ALA A 138 -11.83 -14.82 -9.86
CA ALA A 138 -11.55 -16.04 -9.12
C ALA A 138 -12.35 -16.15 -7.80
N MET A 139 -12.76 -15.02 -7.22
CA MET A 139 -13.57 -14.98 -6.00
C MET A 139 -15.08 -15.14 -6.24
N LYS A 140 -15.55 -15.05 -7.50
CA LYS A 140 -16.99 -15.19 -7.81
C LYS A 140 -17.63 -16.49 -7.29
N PRO A 141 -16.98 -17.68 -7.41
CA PRO A 141 -17.57 -18.91 -6.87
C PRO A 141 -17.78 -18.88 -5.36
N LEU A 142 -16.97 -18.10 -4.61
CA LEU A 142 -17.07 -17.99 -3.16
C LEU A 142 -18.37 -17.31 -2.69
N ARG A 143 -19.09 -16.62 -3.57
CA ARG A 143 -20.37 -15.97 -3.28
C ARG A 143 -21.47 -16.98 -2.91
N THR A 144 -21.37 -18.21 -3.39
CA THR A 144 -22.34 -19.26 -3.17
C THR A 144 -21.84 -20.37 -2.22
N TYR A 145 -20.62 -20.22 -1.74
CA TYR A 145 -20.00 -21.21 -0.84
C TYR A 145 -20.31 -20.85 0.62
N GLU A 146 -21.27 -21.56 1.22
CA GLU A 146 -21.78 -21.27 2.57
C GLU A 146 -20.68 -21.13 3.65
N PRO A 147 -19.69 -22.03 3.77
CA PRO A 147 -18.68 -21.89 4.81
C PRO A 147 -17.87 -20.58 4.70
N PHE A 148 -17.68 -20.09 3.49
CA PHE A 148 -17.01 -18.81 3.27
C PHE A 148 -17.90 -17.64 3.68
N ILE A 149 -19.20 -17.71 3.38
CA ILE A 149 -20.18 -16.67 3.77
C ILE A 149 -20.27 -16.57 5.29
N GLU A 150 -20.36 -17.70 5.99
CA GLU A 150 -20.35 -17.73 7.45
C GLU A 150 -19.09 -17.14 8.06
N LEU A 151 -17.92 -17.48 7.50
CA LEU A 151 -16.64 -16.89 7.93
C LEU A 151 -16.62 -15.37 7.74
N MET A 152 -17.13 -14.89 6.60
CA MET A 152 -17.21 -13.45 6.34
C MET A 152 -18.20 -12.73 7.25
N GLN A 153 -19.29 -13.38 7.65
CA GLN A 153 -20.23 -12.84 8.63
C GLN A 153 -19.59 -12.74 10.03
N GLN A 154 -18.77 -13.71 10.43
CA GLN A 154 -18.02 -13.64 11.68
C GLN A 154 -17.00 -12.49 11.69
N MET A 155 -16.47 -12.11 10.53
CA MET A 155 -15.57 -10.94 10.38
C MET A 155 -16.28 -9.60 10.58
N ALA A 156 -17.61 -9.57 10.67
CA ALA A 156 -18.35 -8.40 11.10
C ALA A 156 -18.08 -8.05 12.59
N ASN A 157 -17.60 -9.02 13.40
CA ASN A 157 -17.06 -8.73 14.71
C ASN A 157 -15.70 -8.03 14.54
N PRO A 158 -15.55 -6.77 15.00
CA PRO A 158 -14.35 -5.96 14.74
C PRO A 158 -13.06 -6.60 15.25
N PHE A 159 -13.10 -7.22 16.45
CA PHE A 159 -11.93 -7.85 17.04
C PHE A 159 -11.47 -9.09 16.24
N PHE A 160 -12.42 -9.90 15.81
CA PHE A 160 -12.10 -11.10 15.02
C PHE A 160 -11.57 -10.70 13.63
N GLY A 161 -12.21 -9.76 12.96
CA GLY A 161 -11.76 -9.23 11.66
C GLY A 161 -10.36 -8.62 11.73
N MET A 162 -10.07 -7.80 12.76
CA MET A 162 -8.74 -7.22 12.98
C MET A 162 -7.69 -8.32 13.21
N LEU A 163 -7.98 -9.32 14.03
CA LEU A 163 -7.05 -10.41 14.34
C LEU A 163 -6.71 -11.22 13.08
N VAL A 164 -7.72 -11.62 12.31
CA VAL A 164 -7.55 -12.40 11.07
C VAL A 164 -6.73 -11.62 10.07
N SER A 165 -7.03 -10.32 9.89
CA SER A 165 -6.30 -9.47 8.97
C SER A 165 -4.86 -9.21 9.42
N ALA A 166 -4.63 -9.04 10.71
CA ALA A 166 -3.28 -8.90 11.26
C ALA A 166 -2.43 -10.16 11.00
N ILE A 167 -2.99 -11.36 11.25
CA ILE A 167 -2.32 -12.63 10.97
C ILE A 167 -2.06 -12.78 9.46
N PHE A 168 -3.04 -12.48 8.62
CA PHE A 168 -2.88 -12.54 7.17
C PHE A 168 -1.77 -11.58 6.70
N THR A 169 -1.75 -10.36 7.23
CA THR A 169 -0.73 -9.37 6.90
C THR A 169 0.66 -9.80 7.40
N ALA A 170 0.73 -10.47 8.55
CA ALA A 170 1.96 -11.07 9.07
C ALA A 170 2.55 -12.11 8.11
N LEU A 171 1.70 -12.90 7.48
CA LEU A 171 2.12 -13.91 6.49
C LEU A 171 2.53 -13.28 5.16
N VAL A 172 1.77 -12.31 4.68
CA VAL A 172 2.00 -11.64 3.38
C VAL A 172 3.09 -10.57 3.48
N GLN A 173 3.35 -10.04 4.67
CA GLN A 173 4.32 -8.95 4.95
C GLN A 173 4.05 -7.66 4.16
N SER A 174 2.79 -7.42 3.75
CA SER A 174 2.39 -6.26 2.97
C SER A 174 0.96 -5.84 3.28
N SER A 175 0.80 -4.69 3.95
CA SER A 175 -0.53 -4.11 4.21
C SER A 175 -1.23 -3.65 2.93
N SER A 176 -0.47 -3.14 1.95
CA SER A 176 -1.04 -2.74 0.66
C SER A 176 -1.61 -3.94 -0.11
N ALA A 177 -0.94 -5.10 -0.04
CA ALA A 177 -1.44 -6.34 -0.61
C ALA A 177 -2.73 -6.80 0.08
N THR A 178 -2.75 -6.79 1.42
CA THR A 178 -3.95 -7.12 2.21
C THR A 178 -5.10 -6.18 1.88
N MET A 179 -4.86 -4.87 1.81
CA MET A 179 -5.88 -3.89 1.38
C MET A 179 -6.41 -4.19 -0.03
N GLY A 180 -5.55 -4.58 -0.97
CA GLY A 180 -5.98 -4.99 -2.31
C GLY A 180 -6.94 -6.18 -2.27
N VAL A 181 -6.67 -7.18 -1.44
CA VAL A 181 -7.57 -8.33 -1.22
C VAL A 181 -8.90 -7.86 -0.62
N VAL A 182 -8.87 -7.03 0.41
CA VAL A 182 -10.09 -6.48 1.05
C VAL A 182 -10.93 -5.69 0.04
N ILE A 183 -10.31 -4.85 -0.78
CA ILE A 183 -11.01 -4.09 -1.83
C ILE A 183 -11.61 -5.04 -2.87
N ALA A 184 -10.91 -6.09 -3.26
CA ALA A 184 -11.45 -7.08 -4.20
C ALA A 184 -12.67 -7.80 -3.61
N LEU A 185 -12.61 -8.24 -2.35
CA LEU A 185 -13.73 -8.85 -1.63
C LEU A 185 -14.93 -7.88 -1.52
N ALA A 186 -14.67 -6.63 -1.15
CA ALA A 186 -15.71 -5.58 -1.05
C ALA A 186 -16.34 -5.29 -2.41
N THR A 187 -15.55 -5.19 -3.47
CA THR A 187 -16.03 -4.96 -4.84
C THR A 187 -16.92 -6.10 -5.33
N GLN A 188 -16.63 -7.32 -4.88
CA GLN A 188 -17.43 -8.51 -5.16
C GLN A 188 -18.62 -8.68 -4.20
N GLN A 189 -18.84 -7.73 -3.28
CA GLN A 189 -19.90 -7.78 -2.25
C GLN A 189 -19.82 -9.02 -1.35
N LEU A 190 -18.62 -9.57 -1.15
CA LEU A 190 -18.37 -10.73 -0.30
C LEU A 190 -18.23 -10.35 1.16
N ILE A 191 -17.90 -9.10 1.46
CA ILE A 191 -17.78 -8.55 2.81
C ILE A 191 -18.63 -7.32 2.98
N SER A 192 -19.16 -7.14 4.20
CA SER A 192 -19.87 -5.92 4.60
C SER A 192 -18.87 -4.77 4.85
N PHE A 193 -19.36 -3.54 4.83
CA PHE A 193 -18.55 -2.36 5.11
C PHE A 193 -17.87 -2.40 6.50
N PRO A 194 -18.58 -2.80 7.60
CA PRO A 194 -17.94 -2.95 8.91
C PRO A 194 -16.82 -4.01 8.93
N ALA A 195 -17.04 -5.15 8.25
CA ALA A 195 -16.00 -6.18 8.11
C ALA A 195 -14.78 -5.66 7.34
N GLY A 196 -15.00 -4.92 6.26
CA GLY A 196 -13.93 -4.27 5.50
C GLY A 196 -13.11 -3.30 6.36
N LEU A 197 -13.76 -2.48 7.19
CA LEU A 197 -13.07 -1.58 8.13
C LEU A 197 -12.22 -2.36 9.14
N ALA A 198 -12.76 -3.41 9.75
CA ALA A 198 -12.05 -4.24 10.70
C ALA A 198 -10.79 -4.88 10.07
N LEU A 199 -10.91 -5.40 8.85
CA LEU A 199 -9.79 -5.97 8.10
C LEU A 199 -8.71 -4.91 7.78
N ILE A 200 -9.10 -3.70 7.38
CA ILE A 200 -8.16 -2.60 7.11
C ILE A 200 -7.44 -2.18 8.39
N LEU A 201 -8.16 -2.03 9.50
CA LEU A 201 -7.54 -1.68 10.78
C LEU A 201 -6.56 -2.75 11.24
N GLY A 202 -6.89 -4.03 11.08
CA GLY A 202 -6.00 -5.14 11.44
C GLY A 202 -4.71 -5.16 10.62
N CYS A 203 -4.78 -4.91 9.31
CA CYS A 203 -3.58 -4.88 8.47
C CYS A 203 -2.68 -3.67 8.78
N LEU A 204 -3.25 -2.52 9.11
CA LEU A 204 -2.50 -1.33 9.51
C LEU A 204 -1.89 -1.48 10.90
N LEU A 205 -2.60 -2.14 11.83
CA LEU A 205 -2.10 -2.41 13.18
C LEU A 205 -0.81 -3.24 13.14
N TYR A 206 -0.76 -4.27 12.29
CA TYR A 206 0.42 -5.12 12.15
C TYR A 206 1.63 -4.36 11.58
N THR A 207 1.40 -3.47 10.63
CA THR A 207 2.47 -2.70 9.97
C THR A 207 2.88 -1.43 10.72
N SER A 208 2.20 -1.10 11.82
CA SER A 208 2.59 0.00 12.69
C SER A 208 3.81 -0.39 13.53
N PRO A 209 4.80 0.52 13.73
CA PRO A 209 6.00 0.23 14.51
C PRO A 209 5.62 -0.12 15.95
N SER A 210 6.21 -1.20 16.46
CA SER A 210 6.14 -1.56 17.86
C SER A 210 7.20 -0.78 18.65
N PRO A 211 6.95 -0.39 19.91
CA PRO A 211 7.99 0.19 20.76
C PRO A 211 9.23 -0.71 20.95
N ARG A 212 9.10 -2.01 20.69
CA ARG A 212 10.21 -2.98 20.75
C ARG A 212 11.17 -2.89 19.56
N ASP A 213 10.74 -2.30 18.44
CA ASP A 213 11.57 -2.15 17.25
C ASP A 213 12.61 -1.02 17.42
N SER A 214 12.48 -0.20 18.48
CA SER A 214 13.43 0.85 18.84
C SER A 214 14.64 0.36 19.66
N ASP A 215 14.61 -0.90 20.12
CA ASP A 215 15.65 -1.47 21.01
C ASP A 215 16.63 -2.40 20.25
N GLN A 216 16.51 -2.54 18.94
CA GLN A 216 17.40 -3.26 18.04
C GLN A 216 18.18 -2.29 17.15
#